data_c2beb7ff1fbd174ac94c267cc57a1574
#
_entry.id   c2beb7ff1fbd174ac94c267cc57a1574
#
_cell.length_a   1.000
_cell.length_b   1.000
_cell.length_c   1.000
_cell.angle_alpha   90.00
_cell.angle_beta   90.00
_cell.angle_gamma   90.00
#
_symmetry.space_group_name_H-M   'P 1'
#
loop_
_entity.id
_entity.type
_entity.pdbx_description
1 polymer ?
#
loop_
_entity_poly.entity_id
_entity_poly.type
_entity_poly.pdbx_seq_one_letter_code
_entity_poly.pdbx_strand_id
1 'polypeptide(L)'
;AEAIIAFIGPEIQVAWEKTDQPMVSKRILVTKSSINGKTLGQMHFSSVYGVNVTRITRQGMDLFASPHLPLQVGDRVMVVGPEDLVNRVADVLGNSIKRLDAPNIATIFIGILVGIIFGSLPIAIPGMPVPLKLGIAGGPLIIAILIGRYGYKIRLVTYTTTSANMMLREIGLVLFLASVGIKAGAGFWDTVVQGDGLKYVYTGFIITVIPILIIGTLARLKFKFNYFTIMGMIAGTYTDPPALAYANQTCSKEAPAIGYSTVYPLSMFLRILAAQLTILLACGG
;
A
#
# COMPACT_ATOMS: atom_id res chain seq x y z
N ALA A 1 -0.09 -37.90 -23.85
CA ALA A 1 -0.40 -37.15 -25.07
C ALA A 1 -1.82 -37.49 -25.60
N GLU A 2 -2.16 -38.77 -25.81
CA GLU A 2 -3.46 -39.19 -26.37
C GLU A 2 -4.69 -38.76 -25.57
N ALA A 3 -4.63 -38.78 -24.23
CA ALA A 3 -5.73 -38.31 -23.37
C ALA A 3 -5.95 -36.78 -23.46
N ILE A 4 -4.92 -36.01 -23.74
CA ILE A 4 -5.02 -34.56 -23.95
C ILE A 4 -5.62 -34.27 -25.31
N ILE A 5 -5.21 -35.00 -26.34
CA ILE A 5 -5.73 -34.86 -27.71
C ILE A 5 -7.21 -35.26 -27.76
N ALA A 6 -7.64 -36.28 -27.01
CA ALA A 6 -9.04 -36.68 -26.91
C ALA A 6 -9.93 -35.61 -26.23
N PHE A 7 -9.36 -34.77 -25.34
CA PHE A 7 -10.11 -33.76 -24.60
C PHE A 7 -10.07 -32.36 -25.25
N ILE A 8 -8.94 -32.01 -25.89
CA ILE A 8 -8.73 -30.66 -26.46
C ILE A 8 -8.93 -30.65 -27.98
N GLY A 9 -8.79 -31.81 -28.64
CA GLY A 9 -8.81 -31.93 -30.09
C GLY A 9 -7.43 -32.19 -30.68
N PRO A 10 -7.37 -32.49 -31.99
CA PRO A 10 -6.10 -32.80 -32.66
C PRO A 10 -5.17 -31.58 -32.70
N GLU A 11 -3.87 -31.84 -32.64
CA GLU A 11 -2.85 -30.82 -32.78
C GLU A 11 -2.94 -30.17 -34.16
N ILE A 12 -3.10 -28.86 -34.20
CA ILE A 12 -3.11 -28.08 -35.43
C ILE A 12 -1.78 -27.34 -35.52
N GLN A 13 -1.05 -27.57 -36.58
CA GLN A 13 0.14 -26.78 -36.88
C GLN A 13 -0.30 -25.42 -37.41
N VAL A 14 -0.31 -24.40 -36.54
CA VAL A 14 -0.57 -23.03 -36.92
C VAL A 14 0.75 -22.39 -37.35
N ALA A 15 0.83 -21.99 -38.61
CA ALA A 15 1.95 -21.16 -39.09
C ALA A 15 1.80 -19.74 -38.55
N TRP A 16 2.29 -19.48 -37.37
CA TRP A 16 2.21 -18.18 -36.67
C TRP A 16 2.78 -17.02 -37.47
N GLU A 17 3.71 -17.32 -38.40
CA GLU A 17 4.33 -16.35 -39.32
C GLU A 17 3.39 -15.84 -40.42
N LYS A 18 2.23 -16.48 -40.62
CA LYS A 18 1.25 -16.11 -41.66
C LYS A 18 -0.02 -15.48 -41.10
N THR A 19 -0.03 -15.07 -39.83
CA THR A 19 -1.16 -14.33 -39.28
C THR A 19 -1.11 -12.90 -39.83
N ASP A 20 -2.05 -12.55 -40.70
CA ASP A 20 -2.16 -11.25 -41.37
C ASP A 20 -2.33 -10.05 -40.40
N GLN A 21 -2.43 -10.30 -39.09
CA GLN A 21 -2.54 -9.27 -38.07
C GLN A 21 -1.42 -9.42 -37.03
N PRO A 22 -0.48 -8.45 -36.94
CA PRO A 22 0.58 -8.49 -35.95
C PRO A 22 0.02 -8.42 -34.55
N MET A 23 0.41 -9.38 -33.71
CA MET A 23 0.07 -9.39 -32.29
C MET A 23 0.93 -8.32 -31.57
N VAL A 24 0.26 -7.40 -30.92
CA VAL A 24 0.89 -6.33 -30.16
C VAL A 24 0.61 -6.47 -28.66
N SER A 25 1.57 -6.01 -27.87
CA SER A 25 1.42 -5.91 -26.41
C SER A 25 1.45 -4.42 -26.04
N LYS A 26 0.35 -3.93 -25.44
CA LYS A 26 0.19 -2.51 -25.11
C LYS A 26 -0.24 -2.33 -23.66
N ARG A 27 0.38 -1.37 -22.97
CA ARG A 27 -0.08 -0.93 -21.64
C ARG A 27 -1.18 0.10 -21.80
N ILE A 28 -2.37 -0.21 -21.33
CA ILE A 28 -3.56 0.64 -21.42
C ILE A 28 -3.91 1.13 -20.03
N LEU A 29 -4.15 2.44 -19.91
CA LEU A 29 -4.48 3.09 -18.65
C LEU A 29 -6.00 3.14 -18.47
N VAL A 30 -6.48 2.68 -17.32
CA VAL A 30 -7.91 2.78 -16.97
C VAL A 30 -8.20 4.19 -16.49
N THR A 31 -8.98 4.95 -17.27
CA THR A 31 -9.30 6.35 -16.97
C THR A 31 -10.80 6.65 -16.90
N LYS A 32 -11.65 5.72 -17.36
CA LYS A 32 -13.11 5.88 -17.27
C LYS A 32 -13.61 5.44 -15.89
N SER A 33 -14.29 6.32 -15.19
CA SER A 33 -14.93 6.03 -13.90
C SER A 33 -16.01 4.94 -13.98
N SER A 34 -16.63 4.73 -15.15
CA SER A 34 -17.60 3.66 -15.40
C SER A 34 -17.00 2.25 -15.33
N ILE A 35 -15.68 2.13 -15.44
CA ILE A 35 -14.93 0.86 -15.34
C ILE A 35 -14.52 0.58 -13.90
N ASN A 36 -14.48 1.61 -13.05
CA ASN A 36 -14.05 1.48 -11.65
C ASN A 36 -14.92 0.45 -10.91
N GLY A 37 -14.27 -0.60 -10.40
CA GLY A 37 -14.92 -1.69 -9.66
C GLY A 37 -15.45 -2.85 -10.50
N LYS A 38 -15.47 -2.76 -11.84
CA LYS A 38 -15.77 -3.91 -12.68
C LYS A 38 -14.63 -4.92 -12.63
N THR A 39 -14.96 -6.20 -12.50
CA THR A 39 -13.95 -7.26 -12.52
C THR A 39 -13.49 -7.58 -13.94
N LEU A 40 -12.27 -8.13 -14.07
CA LEU A 40 -11.76 -8.60 -15.36
C LEU A 40 -12.71 -9.60 -16.01
N GLY A 41 -13.32 -10.50 -15.24
CA GLY A 41 -14.31 -11.47 -15.74
C GLY A 41 -15.55 -10.79 -16.31
N GLN A 42 -16.06 -9.72 -15.67
CA GLN A 42 -17.21 -8.95 -16.18
C GLN A 42 -16.91 -8.15 -17.45
N MET A 43 -15.63 -7.85 -17.68
CA MET A 43 -15.23 -7.13 -18.91
C MET A 43 -15.13 -8.03 -20.13
N HIS A 44 -15.08 -9.34 -19.95
CA HIS A 44 -15.06 -10.33 -21.02
C HIS A 44 -14.03 -10.04 -22.13
N PHE A 45 -12.81 -9.58 -21.77
CA PHE A 45 -11.80 -9.14 -22.74
C PHE A 45 -11.47 -10.20 -23.79
N SER A 46 -11.37 -11.45 -23.40
CA SER A 46 -11.04 -12.53 -24.33
C SER A 46 -12.21 -12.88 -25.27
N SER A 47 -13.43 -13.01 -24.75
CA SER A 47 -14.59 -13.44 -25.55
C SER A 47 -15.25 -12.31 -26.36
N VAL A 48 -15.26 -11.07 -25.86
CA VAL A 48 -15.91 -9.92 -26.53
C VAL A 48 -14.92 -9.15 -27.40
N TYR A 49 -13.69 -8.97 -26.93
CA TYR A 49 -12.71 -8.14 -27.62
C TYR A 49 -11.58 -8.95 -28.28
N GLY A 50 -11.52 -10.27 -28.09
CA GLY A 50 -10.48 -11.10 -28.69
C GLY A 50 -9.06 -10.81 -28.22
N VAL A 51 -8.88 -10.21 -27.02
CA VAL A 51 -7.60 -9.85 -26.45
C VAL A 51 -7.38 -10.50 -25.09
N ASN A 52 -6.12 -10.73 -24.72
CA ASN A 52 -5.76 -11.28 -23.44
C ASN A 52 -5.13 -10.22 -22.52
N VAL A 53 -5.57 -10.19 -21.27
CA VAL A 53 -4.98 -9.39 -20.21
C VAL A 53 -3.98 -10.25 -19.44
N THR A 54 -2.70 -9.87 -19.49
CA THR A 54 -1.61 -10.65 -18.89
C THR A 54 -1.20 -10.14 -17.52
N ARG A 55 -1.30 -8.82 -17.29
CA ARG A 55 -0.82 -8.17 -16.07
C ARG A 55 -1.59 -6.88 -15.82
N ILE A 56 -1.75 -6.53 -14.55
CA ILE A 56 -2.25 -5.24 -14.11
C ILE A 56 -1.22 -4.63 -13.17
N THR A 57 -0.81 -3.39 -13.46
CA THR A 57 0.07 -2.63 -12.56
C THR A 57 -0.76 -1.56 -11.85
N ARG A 58 -0.84 -1.62 -10.52
CA ARG A 58 -1.54 -0.67 -9.65
C ARG A 58 -0.56 -0.03 -8.70
N GLN A 59 -0.43 1.30 -8.73
CA GLN A 59 0.51 2.06 -7.88
C GLN A 59 1.95 1.49 -7.88
N GLY A 60 2.43 1.05 -9.04
CA GLY A 60 3.77 0.45 -9.20
C GLY A 60 3.84 -1.05 -8.89
N MET A 61 2.83 -1.65 -8.27
CA MET A 61 2.81 -3.08 -7.97
C MET A 61 2.14 -3.88 -9.08
N ASP A 62 2.78 -4.95 -9.51
CA ASP A 62 2.23 -5.88 -10.48
C ASP A 62 1.28 -6.88 -9.81
N LEU A 63 0.05 -6.92 -10.29
CA LEU A 63 -0.99 -7.81 -9.83
C LEU A 63 -1.26 -8.88 -10.89
N PHE A 64 -1.53 -10.10 -10.44
CA PHE A 64 -1.97 -11.17 -11.33
C PHE A 64 -3.35 -10.87 -11.89
N ALA A 65 -3.52 -11.03 -13.22
CA ALA A 65 -4.79 -10.78 -13.91
C ALA A 65 -5.81 -11.89 -13.64
N SER A 66 -6.36 -11.90 -12.43
CA SER A 66 -7.42 -12.85 -12.04
C SER A 66 -8.80 -12.36 -12.52
N PRO A 67 -9.73 -13.25 -12.95
CA PRO A 67 -11.08 -12.87 -13.32
C PRO A 67 -11.86 -12.12 -12.24
N HIS A 68 -11.55 -12.36 -10.97
CA HIS A 68 -12.20 -11.72 -9.83
C HIS A 68 -11.57 -10.36 -9.43
N LEU A 69 -10.45 -9.98 -10.05
CA LEU A 69 -9.77 -8.73 -9.73
C LEU A 69 -10.58 -7.54 -10.25
N PRO A 70 -11.05 -6.62 -9.38
CA PRO A 70 -11.71 -5.40 -9.80
C PRO A 70 -10.71 -4.39 -10.36
N LEU A 71 -11.00 -3.85 -11.52
CA LEU A 71 -10.27 -2.75 -12.14
C LEU A 71 -10.54 -1.46 -11.37
N GLN A 72 -9.50 -0.64 -11.23
CA GLN A 72 -9.60 0.68 -10.62
C GLN A 72 -9.07 1.75 -11.58
N VAL A 73 -9.61 2.96 -11.46
CA VAL A 73 -9.05 4.11 -12.18
C VAL A 73 -7.59 4.28 -11.79
N GLY A 74 -6.72 4.44 -12.79
CA GLY A 74 -5.27 4.50 -12.59
C GLY A 74 -4.53 3.17 -12.79
N ASP A 75 -5.24 2.05 -12.90
CA ASP A 75 -4.61 0.77 -13.25
C ASP A 75 -4.01 0.82 -14.65
N ARG A 76 -2.84 0.25 -14.81
CA ARG A 76 -2.21 -0.01 -16.10
C ARG A 76 -2.40 -1.48 -16.45
N VAL A 77 -3.20 -1.73 -17.48
CA VAL A 77 -3.55 -3.08 -17.93
C VAL A 77 -2.67 -3.45 -19.12
N MET A 78 -1.93 -4.54 -19.01
CA MET A 78 -1.16 -5.08 -20.12
C MET A 78 -2.06 -5.98 -20.97
N VAL A 79 -2.36 -5.53 -22.17
CA VAL A 79 -3.25 -6.19 -23.13
C VAL A 79 -2.44 -6.70 -24.31
N VAL A 80 -2.69 -7.94 -24.70
CA VAL A 80 -2.03 -8.63 -25.83
C VAL A 80 -3.12 -9.09 -26.83
N GLY A 81 -2.93 -8.75 -28.09
CA GLY A 81 -3.86 -9.13 -29.16
C GLY A 81 -3.55 -8.40 -30.46
N PRO A 82 -4.40 -8.57 -31.50
CA PRO A 82 -4.32 -7.77 -32.73
C PRO A 82 -4.43 -6.28 -32.45
N GLU A 83 -3.69 -5.46 -33.18
CA GLU A 83 -3.52 -4.03 -32.90
C GLU A 83 -4.85 -3.26 -32.90
N ASP A 84 -5.73 -3.54 -33.85
CA ASP A 84 -7.08 -2.94 -33.96
C ASP A 84 -7.95 -3.26 -32.74
N LEU A 85 -7.93 -4.51 -32.27
CA LEU A 85 -8.67 -4.96 -31.10
C LEU A 85 -8.11 -4.38 -29.81
N VAL A 86 -6.79 -4.30 -29.70
CA VAL A 86 -6.11 -3.64 -28.55
C VAL A 86 -6.47 -2.15 -28.50
N ASN A 87 -6.57 -1.46 -29.64
CA ASN A 87 -6.96 -0.06 -29.69
C ASN A 87 -8.45 0.12 -29.29
N ARG A 88 -9.36 -0.78 -29.68
CA ARG A 88 -10.76 -0.78 -29.19
C ARG A 88 -10.83 -0.92 -27.67
N VAL A 89 -10.01 -1.80 -27.08
CA VAL A 89 -9.93 -1.93 -25.63
C VAL A 89 -9.39 -0.65 -24.98
N ALA A 90 -8.44 0.03 -25.61
CA ALA A 90 -7.95 1.32 -25.13
C ALA A 90 -9.07 2.38 -25.07
N ASP A 91 -9.95 2.41 -26.08
CA ASP A 91 -11.11 3.31 -26.08
C ASP A 91 -12.13 2.96 -24.98
N VAL A 92 -12.34 1.67 -24.72
CA VAL A 92 -13.25 1.20 -23.67
C VAL A 92 -12.71 1.58 -22.29
N LEU A 93 -11.42 1.39 -22.02
CA LEU A 93 -10.76 1.73 -20.77
C LEU A 93 -10.49 3.22 -20.61
N GLY A 94 -10.44 3.96 -21.74
CA GLY A 94 -10.29 5.41 -21.82
C GLY A 94 -8.91 5.91 -22.14
N ASN A 95 -7.85 5.24 -21.73
CA ASN A 95 -6.41 5.45 -22.03
C ASN A 95 -5.96 6.93 -22.19
N SER A 96 -6.53 7.84 -21.41
CA SER A 96 -6.25 9.28 -21.49
C SER A 96 -5.47 9.76 -20.26
N ILE A 97 -4.19 10.05 -20.44
CA ILE A 97 -3.33 10.58 -19.37
C ILE A 97 -3.89 11.90 -18.84
N LYS A 98 -4.37 12.80 -19.70
CA LYS A 98 -4.94 14.10 -19.31
C LYS A 98 -6.10 14.02 -18.32
N ARG A 99 -6.88 12.94 -18.33
CA ARG A 99 -7.98 12.75 -17.36
C ARG A 99 -7.50 12.39 -15.95
N LEU A 100 -6.28 11.92 -15.82
CA LEU A 100 -5.67 11.54 -14.55
C LEU A 100 -4.75 12.62 -13.96
N ASP A 101 -4.50 13.70 -14.71
CA ASP A 101 -3.63 14.80 -14.26
C ASP A 101 -4.25 15.62 -13.13
N ALA A 102 -5.57 15.56 -12.93
CA ALA A 102 -6.25 16.19 -11.80
C ALA A 102 -6.43 15.17 -10.67
N PRO A 103 -5.58 15.21 -9.61
CA PRO A 103 -5.72 14.31 -8.47
C PRO A 103 -7.01 14.61 -7.70
N ASN A 104 -7.74 13.58 -7.31
CA ASN A 104 -8.94 13.74 -6.48
C ASN A 104 -8.55 13.93 -5.01
N ILE A 105 -8.10 15.13 -4.68
CA ILE A 105 -7.65 15.50 -3.34
C ILE A 105 -8.81 15.43 -2.33
N ALA A 106 -10.04 15.72 -2.77
CA ALA A 106 -11.22 15.71 -1.91
C ALA A 106 -11.43 14.34 -1.22
N THR A 107 -11.25 13.24 -1.95
CA THR A 107 -11.37 11.88 -1.39
C THR A 107 -10.37 11.62 -0.26
N ILE A 108 -9.14 12.14 -0.39
CA ILE A 108 -8.10 11.99 0.62
C ILE A 108 -8.49 12.74 1.89
N PHE A 109 -8.90 14.01 1.78
CA PHE A 109 -9.28 14.84 2.93
C PHE A 109 -10.55 14.32 3.62
N ILE A 110 -11.54 13.86 2.87
CA ILE A 110 -12.73 13.20 3.42
C ILE A 110 -12.33 11.93 4.18
N GLY A 111 -11.42 11.12 3.60
CA GLY A 111 -10.90 9.94 4.27
C GLY A 111 -10.18 10.24 5.58
N ILE A 112 -9.38 11.31 5.61
CA ILE A 112 -8.69 11.77 6.81
C ILE A 112 -9.70 12.25 7.86
N LEU A 113 -10.69 13.07 7.47
CA LEU A 113 -11.72 13.58 8.39
C LEU A 113 -12.53 12.45 9.02
N VAL A 114 -13.04 11.53 8.21
CA VAL A 114 -13.76 10.34 8.70
C VAL A 114 -12.86 9.50 9.60
N GLY A 115 -11.59 9.38 9.24
CA GLY A 115 -10.60 8.65 10.05
C GLY A 115 -10.36 9.29 11.41
N ILE A 116 -10.25 10.60 11.49
CA ILE A 116 -10.08 11.32 12.76
C ILE A 116 -11.31 11.14 13.64
N ILE A 117 -12.52 11.26 13.07
CA ILE A 117 -13.77 11.02 13.80
C ILE A 117 -13.79 9.59 14.33
N PHE A 118 -13.53 8.62 13.48
CA PHE A 118 -13.50 7.20 13.86
C PHE A 118 -12.45 6.89 14.94
N GLY A 119 -11.24 7.45 14.79
CA GLY A 119 -10.15 7.26 15.76
C GLY A 119 -10.37 7.93 17.11
N SER A 120 -11.25 8.93 17.16
CA SER A 120 -11.62 9.65 18.39
C SER A 120 -12.74 8.96 19.16
N LEU A 121 -13.46 8.00 18.56
CA LEU A 121 -14.53 7.27 19.22
C LEU A 121 -13.97 6.42 20.37
N PRO A 122 -14.54 6.56 21.59
CA PRO A 122 -14.16 5.73 22.72
C PRO A 122 -14.77 4.32 22.56
N ILE A 123 -13.93 3.29 22.52
CA ILE A 123 -14.35 1.89 22.49
C ILE A 123 -14.33 1.39 23.93
N ALA A 124 -15.50 1.20 24.54
CA ALA A 124 -15.62 0.63 25.87
C ALA A 124 -15.40 -0.89 25.79
N ILE A 125 -14.37 -1.37 26.46
CA ILE A 125 -14.10 -2.80 26.60
C ILE A 125 -14.46 -3.20 28.04
N PRO A 126 -15.34 -4.21 28.25
CA PRO A 126 -15.67 -4.68 29.58
C PRO A 126 -14.40 -5.07 30.36
N GLY A 127 -14.28 -4.55 31.60
CA GLY A 127 -13.10 -4.79 32.44
C GLY A 127 -11.96 -3.77 32.32
N MET A 128 -12.05 -2.79 31.39
CA MET A 128 -11.08 -1.70 31.31
C MET A 128 -11.62 -0.41 31.95
N PRO A 129 -10.87 0.22 32.87
CA PRO A 129 -11.28 1.46 33.53
C PRO A 129 -11.30 2.68 32.62
N VAL A 130 -10.59 2.63 31.49
CA VAL A 130 -10.50 3.71 30.51
C VAL A 130 -10.86 3.20 29.12
N PRO A 131 -11.74 3.89 28.36
CA PRO A 131 -12.10 3.47 27.02
C PRO A 131 -10.90 3.54 26.06
N LEU A 132 -10.74 2.50 25.26
CA LEU A 132 -9.72 2.42 24.23
C LEU A 132 -10.03 3.39 23.10
N LYS A 133 -9.04 4.18 22.64
CA LYS A 133 -9.17 5.05 21.48
C LYS A 133 -8.08 4.72 20.49
N LEU A 134 -8.42 4.58 19.19
CA LEU A 134 -7.43 4.38 18.13
C LEU A 134 -6.54 5.62 17.90
N GLY A 135 -7.01 6.78 18.36
CA GLY A 135 -6.30 8.04 18.24
C GLY A 135 -6.34 8.66 16.85
N ILE A 136 -5.78 9.88 16.78
CA ILE A 136 -5.77 10.71 15.56
C ILE A 136 -4.92 10.07 14.44
N ALA A 137 -3.97 9.22 14.75
CA ALA A 137 -3.12 8.55 13.77
C ALA A 137 -3.69 7.19 13.33
N GLY A 138 -4.22 6.38 14.25
CA GLY A 138 -4.74 5.05 13.96
C GLY A 138 -6.05 5.05 13.18
N GLY A 139 -6.94 5.99 13.49
CA GLY A 139 -8.23 6.12 12.81
C GLY A 139 -8.10 6.34 11.30
N PRO A 140 -7.40 7.39 10.84
CA PRO A 140 -7.19 7.63 9.42
C PRO A 140 -6.50 6.48 8.70
N LEU A 141 -5.56 5.78 9.34
CA LEU A 141 -4.90 4.63 8.75
C LEU A 141 -5.89 3.50 8.44
N ILE A 142 -6.75 3.14 9.40
CA ILE A 142 -7.75 2.09 9.21
C ILE A 142 -8.76 2.49 8.13
N ILE A 143 -9.26 3.72 8.18
CA ILE A 143 -10.21 4.22 7.18
C ILE A 143 -9.56 4.26 5.79
N ALA A 144 -8.30 4.66 5.66
CA ALA A 144 -7.58 4.64 4.38
C ALA A 144 -7.47 3.22 3.80
N ILE A 145 -7.18 2.22 4.64
CA ILE A 145 -7.14 0.81 4.21
C ILE A 145 -8.53 0.34 3.76
N LEU A 146 -9.58 0.67 4.50
CA LEU A 146 -10.95 0.32 4.16
C LEU A 146 -11.41 0.98 2.85
N ILE A 147 -11.13 2.26 2.68
CA ILE A 147 -11.43 3.00 1.44
C ILE A 147 -10.62 2.41 0.27
N GLY A 148 -9.34 2.12 0.45
CA GLY A 148 -8.50 1.50 -0.59
C GLY A 148 -9.03 0.13 -1.02
N ARG A 149 -9.56 -0.66 -0.08
CA ARG A 149 -10.09 -1.99 -0.35
C ARG A 149 -11.53 -1.99 -0.87
N TYR A 150 -12.40 -1.16 -0.32
CA TYR A 150 -13.84 -1.21 -0.56
C TYR A 150 -14.39 0.04 -1.27
N GLY A 151 -13.60 1.11 -1.40
CA GLY A 151 -14.03 2.39 -1.97
C GLY A 151 -14.61 2.27 -3.38
N TYR A 152 -14.12 1.31 -4.17
CA TYR A 152 -14.66 1.04 -5.51
C TYR A 152 -16.14 0.61 -5.48
N LYS A 153 -16.61 -0.06 -4.40
CA LYS A 153 -18.01 -0.49 -4.25
C LYS A 153 -18.97 0.70 -4.13
N ILE A 154 -18.52 1.79 -3.52
CA ILE A 154 -19.27 3.05 -3.37
C ILE A 154 -18.89 4.08 -4.43
N ARG A 155 -18.25 3.64 -5.53
CA ARG A 155 -17.81 4.45 -6.66
C ARG A 155 -16.84 5.59 -6.29
N LEU A 156 -16.16 5.49 -5.16
CA LEU A 156 -15.09 6.42 -4.79
C LEU A 156 -13.88 6.19 -5.70
N VAL A 157 -13.42 7.25 -6.33
CA VAL A 157 -12.18 7.26 -7.10
C VAL A 157 -11.07 7.71 -6.15
N THR A 158 -10.21 6.78 -5.75
CA THR A 158 -9.08 7.01 -4.83
C THR A 158 -7.76 7.28 -5.58
N TYR A 159 -7.83 7.40 -6.90
CA TYR A 159 -6.65 7.60 -7.72
C TYR A 159 -6.05 8.98 -7.49
N THR A 160 -4.75 9.00 -7.22
CA THR A 160 -3.89 10.18 -7.30
C THR A 160 -2.68 9.85 -8.16
N THR A 161 -2.10 10.85 -8.83
CA THR A 161 -0.84 10.64 -9.54
C THR A 161 0.27 10.26 -8.56
N THR A 162 1.22 9.43 -8.98
CA THR A 162 2.35 9.04 -8.13
C THR A 162 3.11 10.25 -7.61
N SER A 163 3.30 11.28 -8.45
CA SER A 163 3.97 12.52 -8.07
C SER A 163 3.21 13.29 -6.99
N ALA A 164 1.86 13.41 -7.12
CA ALA A 164 1.05 14.06 -6.10
C ALA A 164 1.06 13.29 -4.78
N ASN A 165 1.05 11.96 -4.84
CA ASN A 165 1.12 11.11 -3.66
C ASN A 165 2.47 11.25 -2.93
N MET A 166 3.56 11.28 -3.68
CA MET A 166 4.90 11.51 -3.12
C MET A 166 5.01 12.91 -2.49
N MET A 167 4.51 13.94 -3.17
CA MET A 167 4.52 15.32 -2.65
C MET A 167 3.70 15.44 -1.36
N LEU A 168 2.48 14.90 -1.32
CA LEU A 168 1.64 14.92 -0.12
C LEU A 168 2.30 14.17 1.05
N ARG A 169 2.93 13.04 0.76
CA ARG A 169 3.69 12.26 1.76
C ARG A 169 4.85 13.07 2.31
N GLU A 170 5.63 13.73 1.46
CA GLU A 170 6.79 14.52 1.87
C GLU A 170 6.38 15.72 2.73
N ILE A 171 5.37 16.47 2.29
CA ILE A 171 4.82 17.61 3.05
C ILE A 171 4.29 17.12 4.41
N GLY A 172 3.51 16.04 4.44
CA GLY A 172 2.97 15.47 5.67
C GLY A 172 4.08 15.04 6.65
N LEU A 173 5.14 14.41 6.12
CA LEU A 173 6.29 13.96 6.91
C LEU A 173 7.06 15.15 7.50
N VAL A 174 7.35 16.17 6.70
CA VAL A 174 8.07 17.38 7.16
C VAL A 174 7.27 18.10 8.25
N LEU A 175 5.97 18.30 8.04
CA LEU A 175 5.11 18.95 9.05
C LEU A 175 5.01 18.12 10.34
N PHE A 176 4.90 16.80 10.23
CA PHE A 176 4.88 15.91 11.37
C PHE A 176 6.19 15.99 12.17
N LEU A 177 7.33 15.84 11.50
CA LEU A 177 8.65 15.91 12.15
C LEU A 177 8.91 17.28 12.77
N ALA A 178 8.54 18.37 12.10
CA ALA A 178 8.66 19.71 12.63
C ALA A 178 7.83 19.90 13.91
N SER A 179 6.56 19.45 13.89
CA SER A 179 5.67 19.54 15.06
C SER A 179 6.19 18.74 16.24
N VAL A 180 6.65 17.51 16.00
CA VAL A 180 7.21 16.65 17.04
C VAL A 180 8.53 17.23 17.56
N GLY A 181 9.39 17.72 16.66
CA GLY A 181 10.68 18.32 17.03
C GLY A 181 10.51 19.55 17.91
N ILE A 182 9.60 20.47 17.55
CA ILE A 182 9.31 21.66 18.34
C ILE A 182 8.77 21.27 19.73
N LYS A 183 7.82 20.33 19.77
CA LYS A 183 7.22 19.89 21.04
C LYS A 183 8.22 19.15 21.93
N ALA A 184 9.05 18.30 21.38
CA ALA A 184 10.06 17.56 22.11
C ALA A 184 11.22 18.47 22.56
N GLY A 185 11.61 19.44 21.71
CA GLY A 185 12.71 20.36 21.97
C GLY A 185 12.46 21.30 23.15
N ALA A 186 11.22 21.69 23.41
CA ALA A 186 10.86 22.64 24.47
C ALA A 186 11.29 22.22 25.88
N GLY A 187 11.33 20.91 26.17
CA GLY A 187 11.75 20.43 27.49
C GLY A 187 13.02 19.55 27.44
N PHE A 188 13.64 19.42 26.26
CA PHE A 188 14.73 18.47 26.05
C PHE A 188 15.95 18.77 26.93
N TRP A 189 16.39 20.04 26.95
CA TRP A 189 17.57 20.47 27.71
C TRP A 189 17.39 20.24 29.21
N ASP A 190 16.26 20.67 29.76
CA ASP A 190 15.98 20.50 31.18
C ASP A 190 15.91 19.01 31.59
N THR A 191 15.29 18.19 30.76
CA THR A 191 15.15 16.75 31.00
C THR A 191 16.51 16.04 30.93
N VAL A 192 17.36 16.41 29.96
CA VAL A 192 18.67 15.74 29.76
C VAL A 192 19.72 16.20 30.77
N VAL A 193 19.75 17.50 31.06
CA VAL A 193 20.82 18.08 31.91
C VAL A 193 20.46 18.10 33.40
N GLN A 194 19.20 18.41 33.74
CA GLN A 194 18.76 18.55 35.13
C GLN A 194 18.01 17.32 35.66
N GLY A 195 17.58 16.43 34.76
CA GLY A 195 16.85 15.22 35.11
C GLY A 195 17.63 13.93 34.89
N ASP A 196 16.89 12.81 34.83
CA ASP A 196 17.44 11.47 34.59
C ASP A 196 17.70 11.21 33.08
N GLY A 197 18.08 12.23 32.31
CA GLY A 197 18.22 12.16 30.85
C GLY A 197 19.15 11.05 30.36
N LEU A 198 20.28 10.81 31.07
CA LEU A 198 21.17 9.70 30.73
C LEU A 198 20.51 8.33 30.88
N LYS A 199 19.65 8.15 31.87
CA LYS A 199 18.88 6.90 32.02
C LYS A 199 17.90 6.73 30.88
N TYR A 200 17.20 7.80 30.47
CA TYR A 200 16.27 7.74 29.32
C TYR A 200 17.00 7.43 28.01
N VAL A 201 18.18 8.05 27.79
CA VAL A 201 18.99 7.76 26.58
C VAL A 201 19.44 6.30 26.57
N TYR A 202 19.96 5.80 27.69
CA TYR A 202 20.42 4.41 27.80
C TYR A 202 19.28 3.41 27.65
N THR A 203 18.17 3.63 28.33
CA THR A 203 16.98 2.77 28.23
C THR A 203 16.39 2.81 26.82
N GLY A 204 16.31 4.00 26.22
CA GLY A 204 15.84 4.17 24.85
C GLY A 204 16.74 3.44 23.84
N PHE A 205 18.06 3.50 24.02
CA PHE A 205 19.01 2.76 23.19
C PHE A 205 18.77 1.23 23.28
N ILE A 206 18.61 0.70 24.49
CA ILE A 206 18.31 -0.73 24.70
C ILE A 206 17.02 -1.14 24.01
N ILE A 207 15.93 -0.39 24.26
CA ILE A 207 14.60 -0.68 23.69
C ILE A 207 14.61 -0.62 22.17
N THR A 208 15.43 0.24 21.59
CA THR A 208 15.50 0.38 20.13
C THR A 208 16.42 -0.65 19.48
N VAL A 209 17.63 -0.83 20.00
CA VAL A 209 18.67 -1.62 19.33
C VAL A 209 18.49 -3.13 19.54
N ILE A 210 18.14 -3.56 20.75
CA ILE A 210 18.04 -5.00 21.07
C ILE A 210 16.99 -5.71 20.19
N PRO A 211 15.75 -5.21 20.05
CA PRO A 211 14.76 -5.86 19.19
C PRO A 211 15.19 -5.90 17.72
N ILE A 212 15.84 -4.83 17.21
CA ILE A 212 16.34 -4.81 15.82
C ILE A 212 17.36 -5.92 15.60
N LEU A 213 18.32 -6.06 16.50
CA LEU A 213 19.37 -7.08 16.39
C LEU A 213 18.78 -8.49 16.47
N ILE A 214 17.91 -8.76 17.44
CA ILE A 214 17.32 -10.09 17.64
C ILE A 214 16.43 -10.44 16.46
N ILE A 215 15.45 -9.59 16.13
CA ILE A 215 14.44 -9.90 15.12
C ILE A 215 15.06 -9.84 13.72
N GLY A 216 15.94 -8.87 13.44
CA GLY A 216 16.63 -8.76 12.15
C GLY A 216 17.52 -9.97 11.89
N THR A 217 18.28 -10.43 12.90
CA THR A 217 19.11 -11.64 12.79
C THR A 217 18.25 -12.88 12.60
N LEU A 218 17.18 -13.02 13.37
CA LEU A 218 16.23 -14.14 13.26
C LEU A 218 15.57 -14.18 11.86
N ALA A 219 15.12 -13.03 11.36
CA ALA A 219 14.52 -12.88 10.03
C ALA A 219 15.51 -13.29 8.93
N ARG A 220 16.81 -12.94 9.10
CA ARG A 220 17.85 -13.29 8.14
C ARG A 220 18.24 -14.77 8.20
N LEU A 221 18.54 -15.29 9.40
CA LEU A 221 19.11 -16.64 9.58
C LEU A 221 18.04 -17.73 9.51
N LYS A 222 16.92 -17.56 10.21
CA LYS A 222 15.86 -18.58 10.29
C LYS A 222 14.88 -18.50 9.11
N PHE A 223 14.37 -17.31 8.81
CA PHE A 223 13.38 -17.11 7.77
C PHE A 223 13.98 -16.82 6.38
N LYS A 224 15.30 -16.61 6.30
CA LYS A 224 16.05 -16.37 5.05
C LYS A 224 15.48 -15.22 4.20
N PHE A 225 14.86 -14.22 4.83
CA PHE A 225 14.38 -13.05 4.11
C PHE A 225 15.52 -12.28 3.44
N ASN A 226 15.20 -11.64 2.31
CA ASN A 226 16.13 -10.76 1.63
C ASN A 226 16.49 -9.57 2.54
N TYR A 227 17.75 -9.16 2.53
CA TYR A 227 18.26 -8.05 3.33
C TYR A 227 17.45 -6.75 3.14
N PHE A 228 17.15 -6.40 1.89
CA PHE A 228 16.38 -5.20 1.58
C PHE A 228 14.92 -5.27 2.05
N THR A 229 14.31 -6.45 2.02
CA THR A 229 12.99 -6.68 2.62
C THR A 229 13.04 -6.47 4.13
N ILE A 230 14.08 -6.97 4.80
CA ILE A 230 14.28 -6.79 6.25
C ILE A 230 14.47 -5.31 6.59
N MET A 231 15.25 -4.55 5.80
CA MET A 231 15.38 -3.10 5.99
C MET A 231 14.02 -2.40 5.94
N GLY A 232 13.18 -2.74 4.96
CA GLY A 232 11.83 -2.21 4.86
C GLY A 232 10.94 -2.62 6.03
N MET A 233 10.99 -3.88 6.45
CA MET A 233 10.24 -4.38 7.61
C MET A 233 10.65 -3.69 8.90
N ILE A 234 11.95 -3.45 9.12
CA ILE A 234 12.45 -2.72 10.29
C ILE A 234 11.93 -1.28 10.26
N ALA A 235 12.11 -0.57 9.14
CA ALA A 235 11.61 0.79 8.97
C ALA A 235 10.09 0.86 9.21
N GLY A 236 9.32 -0.12 8.71
CA GLY A 236 7.87 -0.22 8.92
C GLY A 236 7.50 -0.51 10.37
N THR A 237 8.23 -1.40 11.04
CA THR A 237 8.01 -1.72 12.46
C THR A 237 8.28 -0.51 13.35
N TYR A 238 9.30 0.28 13.05
CA TYR A 238 9.60 1.51 13.79
C TYR A 238 8.78 2.72 13.34
N THR A 239 7.93 2.54 12.32
CA THR A 239 7.13 3.63 11.73
C THR A 239 8.01 4.80 11.29
N ASP A 240 9.15 4.47 10.67
CA ASP A 240 10.22 5.39 10.29
C ASP A 240 10.28 5.56 8.75
N PRO A 241 9.57 6.56 8.18
CA PRO A 241 9.63 6.85 6.75
C PRO A 241 11.01 7.31 6.24
N PRO A 242 11.83 8.08 7.00
CA PRO A 242 13.21 8.38 6.63
C PRO A 242 14.08 7.13 6.43
N ALA A 243 13.97 6.14 7.33
CA ALA A 243 14.68 4.87 7.16
C ALA A 243 14.22 4.11 5.90
N LEU A 244 12.93 4.15 5.57
CA LEU A 244 12.43 3.61 4.29
C LEU A 244 13.03 4.35 3.08
N ALA A 245 13.11 5.69 3.14
CA ALA A 245 13.69 6.48 2.06
C ALA A 245 15.16 6.09 1.81
N TYR A 246 15.95 5.93 2.88
CA TYR A 246 17.31 5.41 2.79
C TYR A 246 17.37 4.00 2.20
N ALA A 247 16.51 3.09 2.67
CA ALA A 247 16.46 1.72 2.15
C ALA A 247 16.13 1.67 0.64
N ASN A 248 15.21 2.53 0.18
CA ASN A 248 14.85 2.63 -1.23
C ASN A 248 15.98 3.24 -2.10
N GLN A 249 16.77 4.16 -1.55
CA GLN A 249 17.96 4.70 -2.25
C GLN A 249 19.07 3.65 -2.38
N THR A 250 19.20 2.78 -1.40
CA THR A 250 20.22 1.71 -1.39
C THR A 250 19.84 0.54 -2.30
N CYS A 251 18.55 0.34 -2.56
CA CYS A 251 18.04 -0.76 -3.38
C CYS A 251 17.24 -0.23 -4.57
N SER A 252 17.65 -0.58 -5.78
CA SER A 252 16.94 -0.24 -7.03
C SER A 252 15.61 -1.01 -7.23
N LYS A 253 15.22 -1.90 -6.29
CA LYS A 253 14.02 -2.73 -6.36
C LYS A 253 13.02 -2.32 -5.27
N GLU A 254 11.75 -2.68 -5.47
CA GLU A 254 10.64 -2.36 -4.55
C GLU A 254 10.64 -3.15 -3.23
N ALA A 255 11.62 -4.03 -3.01
CA ALA A 255 11.68 -4.91 -1.84
C ALA A 255 11.56 -4.17 -0.49
N PRO A 256 12.23 -3.01 -0.25
CA PRO A 256 12.06 -2.28 1.00
C PRO A 256 10.64 -1.71 1.15
N ALA A 257 10.07 -1.17 0.08
CA ALA A 257 8.72 -0.58 0.10
C ALA A 257 7.65 -1.65 0.39
N ILE A 258 7.79 -2.84 -0.19
CA ILE A 258 6.91 -3.99 0.08
C ILE A 258 7.04 -4.43 1.54
N GLY A 259 8.28 -4.61 2.04
CA GLY A 259 8.53 -4.96 3.43
C GLY A 259 7.91 -3.96 4.41
N TYR A 260 8.09 -2.67 4.14
CA TYR A 260 7.51 -1.58 4.94
C TYR A 260 5.98 -1.62 4.96
N SER A 261 5.36 -1.64 3.79
CA SER A 261 3.89 -1.59 3.67
C SER A 261 3.19 -2.81 4.27
N THR A 262 3.88 -3.95 4.32
CA THR A 262 3.35 -5.18 4.92
C THR A 262 3.24 -5.07 6.45
N VAL A 263 4.25 -4.49 7.12
CA VAL A 263 4.30 -4.49 8.60
C VAL A 263 3.82 -3.18 9.23
N TYR A 264 3.92 -2.07 8.51
CA TYR A 264 3.59 -0.73 9.03
C TYR A 264 2.19 -0.61 9.64
N PRO A 265 1.09 -1.04 8.97
CA PRO A 265 -0.26 -0.91 9.51
C PRO A 265 -0.44 -1.67 10.82
N LEU A 266 0.09 -2.91 10.87
CA LEU A 266 0.00 -3.76 12.05
C LEU A 266 0.85 -3.20 13.19
N SER A 267 2.05 -2.73 12.91
CA SER A 267 2.95 -2.14 13.91
C SER A 267 2.37 -0.88 14.53
N MET A 268 1.76 -0.02 13.71
CA MET A 268 1.10 1.19 14.17
C MET A 268 -0.06 0.87 15.12
N PHE A 269 -0.92 -0.09 14.74
CA PHE A 269 -2.02 -0.55 15.55
C PHE A 269 -1.55 -1.15 16.89
N LEU A 270 -0.57 -2.07 16.84
CA LEU A 270 -0.03 -2.72 18.04
C LEU A 270 0.66 -1.74 19.00
N ARG A 271 1.33 -0.71 18.48
CA ARG A 271 1.95 0.34 19.32
C ARG A 271 0.91 1.12 20.10
N ILE A 272 -0.20 1.50 19.45
CA ILE A 272 -1.29 2.21 20.12
C ILE A 272 -1.87 1.35 21.24
N LEU A 273 -2.13 0.07 20.96
CA LEU A 273 -2.63 -0.87 21.97
C LEU A 273 -1.64 -1.09 23.10
N ALA A 274 -0.35 -1.32 22.78
CA ALA A 274 0.70 -1.55 23.79
C ALA A 274 0.85 -0.33 24.71
N ALA A 275 0.87 0.89 24.15
CA ALA A 275 0.94 2.11 24.96
C ALA A 275 -0.24 2.23 25.92
N GLN A 276 -1.46 1.97 25.47
CA GLN A 276 -2.66 2.03 26.31
C GLN A 276 -2.67 0.94 27.38
N LEU A 277 -2.30 -0.29 27.04
CA LEU A 277 -2.16 -1.39 27.98
C LEU A 277 -1.11 -1.10 29.06
N THR A 278 0.04 -0.54 28.66
CA THR A 278 1.10 -0.15 29.58
C THR A 278 0.61 0.90 30.59
N ILE A 279 -0.13 1.92 30.14
CA ILE A 279 -0.71 2.94 31.02
C ILE A 279 -1.72 2.31 31.98
N LEU A 280 -2.58 1.41 31.49
CA LEU A 280 -3.58 0.71 32.32
C LEU A 280 -2.90 -0.14 33.41
N LEU A 281 -1.87 -0.89 33.05
CA LEU A 281 -1.14 -1.75 33.99
C LEU A 281 -0.29 -0.93 34.98
N ALA A 282 0.27 0.20 34.56
CA ALA A 282 1.10 1.04 35.40
C ALA A 282 0.31 2.01 36.30
N CYS A 283 -0.87 2.46 35.86
CA CYS A 283 -1.69 3.45 36.56
C CYS A 283 -3.00 2.89 37.11
N GLY A 284 -3.36 1.63 36.82
CA GLY A 284 -4.60 0.99 37.22
C GLY A 284 -4.46 0.03 38.42
N GLY A 285 -3.28 0.03 39.10
CA GLY A 285 -3.02 -0.71 40.32
C GLY A 285 -3.18 0.15 41.57
#